data_9d4a00cb0bacea433ef64551b9754d5d
#
_entry.id   9d4a00cb0bacea433ef64551b9754d5d
#
_cell.length_a   1.000
_cell.length_b   1.000
_cell.length_c   1.000
_cell.angle_alpha   90.00
_cell.angle_beta   90.00
_cell.angle_gamma   90.00
#
_symmetry.space_group_name_H-M   'P 1'
#
loop_
_entity.id
_entity.type
_entity.pdbx_description
1 polymer ?
#
loop_
_entity_poly.entity_id
_entity_poly.type
_entity_poly.pdbx_seq_one_letter_code
_entity_poly.pdbx_strand_id
1 'polypeptide(L)'
;MNLQSKIAYSIALLRKCEQMALDYDPENGFYLAFSGGKDSQALYHLAVMAGVKFKAHMSLTSVDPPEVIRFVKQNYPDVELIKPKISIYDMALKKHLLPTRSIRWCCAEFKEISGAGKVTLIGVRKAESARRSKREEIEISGHKFSGNFDQFSEHKEKNGYLRGRKG
;
A
#
# COMPACT_ATOMS: atom_id res chain seq x y z
N MET A 1 15.20 -19.12 5.88
CA MET A 1 15.53 -18.25 4.72
C MET A 1 16.48 -17.16 5.17
N ASN A 2 17.64 -17.03 4.53
CA ASN A 2 18.59 -15.95 4.80
C ASN A 2 18.09 -14.63 4.16
N LEU A 3 18.77 -13.50 4.42
CA LEU A 3 18.37 -12.19 3.91
C LEU A 3 18.35 -12.13 2.38
N GLN A 4 19.38 -12.68 1.72
CA GLN A 4 19.51 -12.68 0.26
C GLN A 4 18.36 -13.45 -0.40
N SER A 5 17.99 -14.60 0.16
CA SER A 5 16.86 -15.38 -0.34
C SER A 5 15.53 -14.64 -0.19
N LYS A 6 15.36 -13.86 0.89
CA LYS A 6 14.14 -13.02 1.09
C LYS A 6 14.08 -11.89 0.06
N ILE A 7 15.21 -11.23 -0.21
CA ILE A 7 15.30 -10.18 -1.23
C ILE A 7 14.97 -10.75 -2.60
N ALA A 8 15.64 -11.86 -3.00
CA ALA A 8 15.40 -12.50 -4.29
C ALA A 8 13.96 -12.93 -4.48
N TYR A 9 13.33 -13.51 -3.43
CA TYR A 9 11.92 -13.88 -3.44
C TYR A 9 11.01 -12.66 -3.64
N SER A 10 11.24 -11.57 -2.89
CA SER A 10 10.45 -10.35 -3.00
C SER A 10 10.55 -9.72 -4.39
N ILE A 11 11.76 -9.67 -4.96
CA ILE A 11 11.99 -9.19 -6.33
C ILE A 11 11.23 -10.05 -7.35
N ALA A 12 11.31 -11.37 -7.23
CA ALA A 12 10.63 -12.29 -8.13
C ALA A 12 9.10 -12.13 -8.06
N LEU A 13 8.56 -11.96 -6.84
CA LEU A 13 7.12 -11.72 -6.62
C LEU A 13 6.68 -10.39 -7.26
N LEU A 14 7.43 -9.29 -7.05
CA LEU A 14 7.11 -7.99 -7.66
C LEU A 14 7.07 -8.08 -9.19
N ARG A 15 8.06 -8.74 -9.81
CA ARG A 15 8.10 -8.94 -11.26
C ARG A 15 6.93 -9.79 -11.78
N LYS A 16 6.56 -10.84 -11.06
CA LYS A 16 5.38 -11.66 -11.41
C LYS A 16 4.08 -10.86 -11.38
N CYS A 17 3.96 -9.94 -10.42
CA CYS A 17 2.75 -9.12 -10.25
C CYS A 17 2.73 -7.85 -11.13
N GLU A 18 3.82 -7.50 -11.83
CA GLU A 18 3.92 -6.25 -12.57
C GLU A 18 2.87 -6.13 -13.66
N GLN A 19 2.65 -7.19 -14.45
CA GLN A 19 1.62 -7.17 -15.50
C GLN A 19 0.24 -6.86 -14.93
N MET A 20 -0.09 -7.42 -13.76
CA MET A 20 -1.34 -7.10 -13.09
C MET A 20 -1.43 -5.61 -12.73
N ALA A 21 -0.34 -5.00 -12.28
CA ALA A 21 -0.33 -3.58 -11.94
C ALA A 21 -0.51 -2.70 -13.17
N LEU A 22 0.13 -3.05 -14.28
CA LEU A 22 0.01 -2.36 -15.57
C LEU A 22 -1.39 -2.50 -16.20
N ASP A 23 -2.08 -3.61 -15.98
CA ASP A 23 -3.45 -3.80 -16.45
C ASP A 23 -4.44 -2.84 -15.75
N TYR A 24 -4.16 -2.44 -14.50
CA TYR A 24 -4.97 -1.48 -13.74
C TYR A 24 -4.53 -0.01 -13.91
N ASP A 25 -3.22 0.23 -14.00
CA ASP A 25 -2.62 1.56 -14.17
C ASP A 25 -1.42 1.45 -15.12
N PRO A 26 -1.67 1.49 -16.45
CA PRO A 26 -0.60 1.37 -17.45
C PRO A 26 0.44 2.49 -17.36
N GLU A 27 0.04 3.65 -16.88
CA GLU A 27 0.91 4.82 -16.76
C GLU A 27 1.85 4.72 -15.57
N ASN A 28 1.36 4.30 -14.40
CA ASN A 28 2.13 4.35 -13.15
C ASN A 28 2.50 2.97 -12.59
N GLY A 29 1.86 1.88 -13.05
CA GLY A 29 2.09 0.54 -12.53
C GLY A 29 1.59 0.37 -11.11
N PHE A 30 2.45 -0.10 -10.21
CA PHE A 30 2.10 -0.26 -8.80
C PHE A 30 1.88 1.06 -8.07
N TYR A 31 0.86 1.12 -7.23
CA TYR A 31 0.72 2.15 -6.20
C TYR A 31 1.52 1.74 -4.98
N LEU A 32 2.65 2.37 -4.68
CA LEU A 32 3.44 2.07 -3.49
C LEU A 32 3.01 2.99 -2.34
N ALA A 33 2.42 2.39 -1.29
CA ALA A 33 2.04 3.13 -0.09
C ALA A 33 3.29 3.40 0.77
N PHE A 34 3.75 4.65 0.75
CA PHE A 34 4.94 5.09 1.47
C PHE A 34 4.57 5.84 2.76
N SER A 35 5.27 5.58 3.84
CA SER A 35 5.01 6.24 5.14
C SER A 35 6.24 6.90 5.76
N GLY A 36 7.39 6.83 5.07
CA GLY A 36 8.68 7.25 5.63
C GLY A 36 9.26 6.28 6.67
N GLY A 37 8.52 5.26 7.10
CA GLY A 37 9.00 4.24 8.02
C GLY A 37 9.92 3.21 7.35
N LYS A 38 10.76 2.52 8.12
CA LYS A 38 11.75 1.56 7.63
C LYS A 38 11.18 0.48 6.69
N ASP A 39 9.96 0.02 6.95
CA ASP A 39 9.35 -1.05 6.16
C ASP A 39 8.90 -0.53 4.78
N SER A 40 8.38 0.70 4.71
CA SER A 40 8.04 1.34 3.43
C SER A 40 9.29 1.75 2.63
N GLN A 41 10.37 2.14 3.32
CA GLN A 41 11.67 2.40 2.68
C GLN A 41 12.24 1.10 2.08
N ALA A 42 12.24 0.00 2.84
CA ALA A 42 12.70 -1.30 2.34
C ALA A 42 11.88 -1.74 1.12
N LEU A 43 10.57 -1.58 1.15
CA LEU A 43 9.69 -1.90 0.02
C LEU A 43 10.00 -1.04 -1.22
N TYR A 44 10.22 0.27 -1.02
CA TYR A 44 10.61 1.18 -2.10
C TYR A 44 11.90 0.71 -2.79
N HIS A 45 12.94 0.41 -2.00
CA HIS A 45 14.20 -0.08 -2.56
C HIS A 45 14.07 -1.45 -3.23
N LEU A 46 13.23 -2.34 -2.70
CA LEU A 46 12.93 -3.63 -3.36
C LEU A 46 12.23 -3.43 -4.71
N ALA A 47 11.32 -2.48 -4.83
CA ALA A 47 10.66 -2.14 -6.10
C ALA A 47 11.67 -1.57 -7.11
N VAL A 48 12.58 -0.69 -6.67
CA VAL A 48 13.69 -0.18 -7.50
C VAL A 48 14.61 -1.32 -7.97
N MET A 49 15.03 -2.20 -7.06
CA MET A 49 15.88 -3.36 -7.40
C MET A 49 15.19 -4.35 -8.33
N ALA A 50 13.88 -4.50 -8.20
CA ALA A 50 13.09 -5.35 -9.09
C ALA A 50 13.00 -4.76 -10.51
N GLY A 51 13.19 -3.45 -10.66
CA GLY A 51 13.05 -2.74 -11.93
C GLY A 51 11.60 -2.66 -12.43
N VAL A 52 10.62 -2.82 -11.51
CA VAL A 52 9.19 -2.75 -11.84
C VAL A 52 8.70 -1.32 -11.89
N LYS A 53 7.65 -1.08 -12.67
CA LYS A 53 7.03 0.24 -12.77
C LYS A 53 6.16 0.51 -11.55
N PHE A 54 6.44 1.59 -10.83
CA PHE A 54 5.65 1.99 -9.66
C PHE A 54 5.67 3.51 -9.46
N LYS A 55 4.66 4.01 -8.76
CA LYS A 55 4.63 5.37 -8.23
C LYS A 55 4.38 5.34 -6.73
N ALA A 56 5.28 5.96 -5.99
CA ALA A 56 5.21 6.00 -4.53
C ALA A 56 4.41 7.21 -4.05
N HIS A 57 3.53 6.98 -3.07
CA HIS A 57 2.64 8.01 -2.54
C HIS A 57 2.64 7.97 -1.01
N MET A 58 2.75 9.14 -0.40
CA MET A 58 2.59 9.31 1.04
C MET A 58 1.35 10.14 1.33
N SER A 59 0.33 9.51 1.90
CA SER A 59 -0.89 10.19 2.32
C SER A 59 -0.66 10.91 3.64
N LEU A 60 -0.75 12.24 3.63
CA LEU A 60 -0.60 13.09 4.80
C LEU A 60 -1.90 13.08 5.64
N THR A 61 -1.74 13.12 6.96
CA THR A 61 -2.87 13.09 7.91
C THR A 61 -3.15 14.43 8.58
N SER A 62 -2.39 15.48 8.26
CA SER A 62 -2.37 16.80 8.93
C SER A 62 -1.74 16.79 10.33
N VAL A 63 -1.37 15.63 10.88
CA VAL A 63 -0.69 15.47 12.19
C VAL A 63 0.62 14.69 12.06
N ASP A 64 1.12 14.56 10.84
CA ASP A 64 2.40 13.90 10.60
C ASP A 64 3.55 14.77 11.13
N PRO A 65 4.56 14.17 11.79
CA PRO A 65 5.71 14.90 12.29
C PRO A 65 6.43 15.64 11.15
N PRO A 66 6.73 16.95 11.30
CA PRO A 66 7.42 17.73 10.28
C PRO A 66 8.77 17.13 9.85
N GLU A 67 9.45 16.45 10.78
CA GLU A 67 10.71 15.75 10.54
C GLU A 67 10.57 14.64 9.51
N VAL A 68 9.49 13.86 9.60
CA VAL A 68 9.21 12.79 8.64
C VAL A 68 8.94 13.37 7.25
N ILE A 69 8.17 14.46 7.17
CA ILE A 69 7.87 15.11 5.89
C ILE A 69 9.16 15.69 5.27
N ARG A 70 10.02 16.33 6.08
CA ARG A 70 11.32 16.83 5.62
C ARG A 70 12.23 15.71 5.15
N PHE A 71 12.33 14.63 5.93
CA PHE A 71 13.10 13.46 5.57
C PHE A 71 12.65 12.86 4.22
N VAL A 72 11.35 12.71 4.01
CA VAL A 72 10.81 12.16 2.76
C VAL A 72 11.14 13.09 1.59
N LYS A 73 10.92 14.40 1.72
CA LYS A 73 11.23 15.35 0.65
C LYS A 73 12.71 15.39 0.27
N GLN A 74 13.61 15.20 1.24
CA GLN A 74 15.05 15.23 1.00
C GLN A 74 15.60 13.93 0.41
N ASN A 75 15.11 12.77 0.88
CA ASN A 75 15.68 11.48 0.53
C ASN A 75 14.85 10.71 -0.53
N TYR A 76 13.59 11.07 -0.72
CA TYR A 76 12.66 10.43 -1.65
C TYR A 76 11.85 11.49 -2.42
N PRO A 77 12.51 12.33 -3.26
CA PRO A 77 11.86 13.47 -3.93
C PRO A 77 10.76 13.07 -4.92
N ASP A 78 10.82 11.84 -5.42
CA ASP A 78 9.84 11.22 -6.34
C ASP A 78 8.61 10.64 -5.63
N VAL A 79 8.58 10.64 -4.28
CA VAL A 79 7.39 10.26 -3.53
C VAL A 79 6.36 11.40 -3.56
N GLU A 80 5.20 11.15 -4.13
CA GLU A 80 4.11 12.11 -4.16
C GLU A 80 3.46 12.25 -2.79
N LEU A 81 3.41 13.49 -2.26
CA LEU A 81 2.76 13.81 -0.99
C LEU A 81 1.30 14.17 -1.24
N ILE A 82 0.38 13.29 -0.89
CA ILE A 82 -1.06 13.48 -1.04
C ILE A 82 -1.60 14.22 0.18
N LYS A 83 -2.04 15.46 -0.01
CA LYS A 83 -2.67 16.25 1.05
C LYS A 83 -4.12 15.84 1.23
N PRO A 84 -4.63 15.73 2.47
CA PRO A 84 -6.03 15.47 2.70
C PRO A 84 -6.89 16.69 2.31
N LYS A 85 -8.09 16.44 1.82
CA LYS A 85 -9.08 17.50 1.50
C LYS A 85 -9.59 18.23 2.74
N ILE A 86 -9.56 17.59 3.88
CA ILE A 86 -10.01 18.10 5.18
C ILE A 86 -9.01 17.68 6.24
N SER A 87 -8.77 18.55 7.24
CA SER A 87 -7.86 18.22 8.34
C SER A 87 -8.44 17.12 9.23
N ILE A 88 -7.57 16.41 9.98
CA ILE A 88 -8.04 15.41 10.96
C ILE A 88 -8.90 16.04 12.06
N TYR A 89 -8.64 17.31 12.40
CA TYR A 89 -9.40 18.06 13.40
C TYR A 89 -10.81 18.36 12.91
N ASP A 90 -10.95 18.89 11.70
CA ASP A 90 -12.25 19.18 11.10
C ASP A 90 -13.07 17.91 10.85
N MET A 91 -12.39 16.82 10.46
CA MET A 91 -13.03 15.52 10.31
C MET A 91 -13.52 14.97 11.67
N ALA A 92 -12.75 15.16 12.74
CA ALA A 92 -13.17 14.77 14.10
C ALA A 92 -14.39 15.56 14.56
N LEU A 93 -14.45 16.87 14.28
CA LEU A 93 -15.62 17.68 14.51
C LEU A 93 -16.84 17.20 13.72
N LYS A 94 -16.66 16.93 12.43
CA LYS A 94 -17.72 16.40 11.55
C LYS A 94 -18.26 15.05 12.01
N LYS A 95 -17.39 14.19 12.52
CA LYS A 95 -17.79 12.86 13.03
C LYS A 95 -18.23 12.86 14.49
N HIS A 96 -18.10 13.98 15.19
CA HIS A 96 -18.29 14.11 16.64
C HIS A 96 -17.53 13.04 17.45
N LEU A 97 -16.37 12.63 16.96
CA LEU A 97 -15.60 11.52 17.52
C LEU A 97 -14.12 11.66 17.19
N LEU A 98 -13.28 11.62 18.22
CA LEU A 98 -11.84 11.50 18.05
C LEU A 98 -11.45 10.09 17.59
N PRO A 99 -10.41 9.94 16.75
CA PRO A 99 -9.90 8.62 16.40
C PRO A 99 -9.30 7.95 17.64
N THR A 100 -9.68 6.71 17.86
CA THR A 100 -9.14 5.89 18.95
C THR A 100 -8.43 4.67 18.40
N ARG A 101 -7.75 3.90 19.29
CA ARG A 101 -7.10 2.66 18.90
C ARG A 101 -8.09 1.60 18.36
N SER A 102 -9.32 1.63 18.86
CA SER A 102 -10.39 0.73 18.42
C SER A 102 -11.14 1.28 17.21
N ILE A 103 -11.41 2.59 17.20
CA ILE A 103 -12.16 3.27 16.13
C ILE A 103 -11.17 4.06 15.27
N ARG A 104 -10.59 3.39 14.28
CA ARG A 104 -9.52 3.92 13.44
C ARG A 104 -10.04 4.55 12.13
N TRP A 105 -11.09 5.37 12.23
CA TRP A 105 -11.65 6.03 11.05
C TRP A 105 -10.61 6.89 10.29
N CYS A 106 -9.60 7.42 10.98
CA CYS A 106 -8.53 8.18 10.35
C CYS A 106 -7.72 7.36 9.31
N CYS A 107 -7.57 6.05 9.51
CA CYS A 107 -6.89 5.22 8.54
C CYS A 107 -7.73 5.04 7.27
N ALA A 108 -9.03 4.79 7.41
CA ALA A 108 -9.94 4.66 6.29
C ALA A 108 -10.01 5.96 5.47
N GLU A 109 -10.20 7.09 6.14
CA GLU A 109 -10.41 8.39 5.48
C GLU A 109 -9.14 8.98 4.84
N PHE A 110 -7.96 8.78 5.45
CA PHE A 110 -6.75 9.45 5.00
C PHE A 110 -5.73 8.54 4.30
N LYS A 111 -5.78 7.21 4.51
CA LYS A 111 -4.75 6.30 3.99
C LYS A 111 -5.27 5.27 3.00
N GLU A 112 -6.47 4.73 3.22
CA GLU A 112 -6.98 3.59 2.44
C GLU A 112 -7.62 4.01 1.11
N ILE A 113 -8.10 5.25 0.99
CA ILE A 113 -8.82 5.74 -0.19
C ILE A 113 -7.87 5.98 -1.38
N SER A 114 -6.65 6.44 -1.13
CA SER A 114 -5.76 6.91 -2.19
C SER A 114 -5.25 5.81 -3.13
N GLY A 115 -5.23 4.55 -2.70
CA GLY A 115 -4.86 3.39 -3.51
C GLY A 115 -6.04 2.62 -4.10
N ALA A 116 -7.26 3.13 -3.97
CA ALA A 116 -8.46 2.44 -4.46
C ALA A 116 -8.41 2.22 -5.98
N GLY A 117 -8.75 1.00 -6.41
CA GLY A 117 -8.73 0.62 -7.83
C GLY A 117 -7.35 0.38 -8.44
N LYS A 118 -6.29 0.35 -7.62
CA LYS A 118 -4.90 0.09 -8.05
C LYS A 118 -4.32 -1.12 -7.33
N VAL A 119 -3.29 -1.70 -7.94
CA VAL A 119 -2.49 -2.73 -7.27
C VAL A 119 -1.52 -2.05 -6.30
N THR A 120 -1.83 -2.17 -5.00
CA THR A 120 -1.12 -1.45 -3.95
C THR A 120 -0.06 -2.31 -3.28
N LEU A 121 1.17 -1.81 -3.26
CA LEU A 121 2.27 -2.39 -2.47
C LEU A 121 2.24 -1.83 -1.05
N ILE A 122 2.24 -2.70 -0.06
CA ILE A 122 2.19 -2.34 1.37
C ILE A 122 3.30 -3.07 2.12
N GLY A 123 4.16 -2.32 2.82
CA GLY A 123 5.16 -2.88 3.72
C GLY A 123 4.53 -3.30 5.05
N VAL A 124 4.13 -4.57 5.18
CA VAL A 124 3.52 -5.12 6.39
C VAL A 124 4.34 -6.30 6.92
N ARG A 125 4.62 -6.29 8.22
CA ARG A 125 5.28 -7.42 8.89
C ARG A 125 4.27 -8.27 9.65
N LYS A 126 4.31 -9.59 9.42
CA LYS A 126 3.44 -10.55 10.14
C LYS A 126 3.60 -10.49 11.66
N ALA A 127 4.80 -10.17 12.16
CA ALA A 127 5.11 -10.08 13.59
C ALA A 127 4.50 -8.85 14.32
N GLU A 128 3.91 -7.88 13.60
CA GLU A 128 3.43 -6.64 14.24
C GLU A 128 2.11 -6.79 14.99
N SER A 129 1.26 -7.72 14.59
CA SER A 129 0.00 -8.00 15.30
C SER A 129 -0.63 -9.30 14.82
N ALA A 130 -1.49 -9.89 15.66
CA ALA A 130 -2.26 -11.09 15.33
C ALA A 130 -3.15 -10.92 14.07
N ARG A 131 -3.64 -9.70 13.79
CA ARG A 131 -4.37 -9.40 12.55
C ARG A 131 -3.45 -9.41 11.33
N ARG A 132 -2.22 -8.88 11.46
CA ARG A 132 -1.24 -8.84 10.38
C ARG A 132 -0.56 -10.18 10.12
N SER A 133 -0.47 -11.03 11.15
CA SER A 133 0.10 -12.38 10.99
C SER A 133 -0.72 -13.27 10.05
N LYS A 134 -2.02 -12.98 9.91
CA LYS A 134 -2.96 -13.69 9.03
C LYS A 134 -2.97 -13.16 7.58
N ARG A 135 -2.22 -12.09 7.29
CA ARG A 135 -2.15 -11.55 5.92
C ARG A 135 -1.32 -12.45 5.03
N GLU A 136 -1.83 -12.65 3.85
CA GLU A 136 -1.14 -13.36 2.77
C GLU A 136 -0.41 -12.38 1.82
N GLU A 137 0.23 -12.90 0.80
CA GLU A 137 1.02 -12.11 -0.15
C GLU A 137 0.14 -11.20 -1.01
N ILE A 138 -1.02 -11.71 -1.42
CA ILE A 138 -1.98 -10.99 -2.25
C ILE A 138 -3.36 -11.04 -1.59
N GLU A 139 -3.96 -9.87 -1.43
CA GLU A 139 -5.32 -9.72 -0.91
C GLU A 139 -6.11 -8.81 -1.84
N ILE A 140 -7.37 -9.14 -2.14
CA ILE A 140 -8.28 -8.28 -2.88
C ILE A 140 -9.16 -7.54 -1.88
N SER A 141 -9.01 -6.21 -1.82
CA SER A 141 -9.84 -5.38 -0.94
C SER A 141 -11.31 -5.45 -1.33
N GLY A 142 -12.18 -5.69 -0.35
CA GLY A 142 -13.62 -5.84 -0.57
C GLY A 142 -14.07 -7.23 -1.07
N HIS A 143 -13.16 -8.17 -1.26
CA HIS A 143 -13.43 -9.55 -1.63
C HIS A 143 -12.82 -10.54 -0.62
N LYS A 144 -13.33 -11.77 -0.63
CA LYS A 144 -12.87 -12.82 0.29
C LYS A 144 -11.59 -13.54 -0.20
N PHE A 145 -10.86 -12.95 -1.15
CA PHE A 145 -9.62 -13.57 -1.60
C PHE A 145 -8.44 -13.09 -0.74
N SER A 146 -7.66 -14.06 -0.26
CA SER A 146 -6.38 -13.86 0.42
C SER A 146 -5.54 -15.12 0.16
N GLY A 147 -4.37 -14.98 -0.46
CA GLY A 147 -3.54 -16.11 -0.83
C GLY A 147 -2.18 -15.71 -1.42
N ASN A 148 -1.46 -16.69 -1.95
CA ASN A 148 -0.21 -16.47 -2.68
C ASN A 148 -0.49 -16.17 -4.16
N PHE A 149 0.57 -15.92 -4.94
CA PHE A 149 0.45 -15.57 -6.36
C PHE A 149 -0.19 -16.69 -7.21
N ASP A 150 0.15 -17.95 -6.95
CA ASP A 150 -0.37 -19.06 -7.74
C ASP A 150 -1.87 -19.23 -7.52
N GLN A 151 -2.32 -19.17 -6.27
CA GLN A 151 -3.74 -19.16 -5.89
C GLN A 151 -4.50 -17.96 -6.48
N PHE A 152 -3.85 -16.79 -6.56
CA PHE A 152 -4.42 -15.62 -7.20
C PHE A 152 -4.59 -15.83 -8.70
N SER A 153 -3.62 -16.43 -9.38
CA SER A 153 -3.69 -16.71 -10.81
C SER A 153 -4.84 -17.65 -11.14
N GLU A 154 -5.02 -18.73 -10.38
CA GLU A 154 -6.16 -19.62 -10.52
C GLU A 154 -7.51 -18.93 -10.26
N HIS A 155 -7.55 -18.06 -9.24
CA HIS A 155 -8.75 -17.28 -8.93
C HIS A 155 -9.10 -16.33 -10.07
N LYS A 156 -8.10 -15.68 -10.67
CA LYS A 156 -8.24 -14.78 -11.82
C LYS A 156 -8.78 -15.53 -13.06
N GLU A 157 -8.25 -16.71 -13.35
CA GLU A 157 -8.72 -17.54 -14.47
C GLU A 157 -10.19 -17.95 -14.32
N LYS A 158 -10.61 -18.30 -13.09
CA LYS A 158 -11.99 -18.74 -12.81
C LYS A 158 -13.01 -17.59 -12.77
N ASN A 159 -12.61 -16.41 -12.27
CA ASN A 159 -13.54 -15.31 -11.94
C ASN A 159 -13.29 -14.02 -12.75
N GLY A 160 -12.27 -14.00 -13.62
CA GLY A 160 -11.83 -12.80 -14.31
C GLY A 160 -11.21 -11.75 -13.37
N TYR A 161 -10.77 -10.63 -13.94
CA TYR A 161 -10.41 -9.45 -13.13
C TYR A 161 -11.71 -8.88 -12.53
N LEU A 162 -11.81 -8.88 -11.24
CA LEU A 162 -12.84 -8.13 -10.54
C LEU A 162 -12.56 -6.63 -10.80
N ARG A 163 -13.19 -6.07 -11.83
CA ARG A 163 -13.20 -4.64 -12.05
C ARG A 163 -13.74 -4.00 -10.78
N GLY A 164 -12.88 -3.25 -10.08
CA GLY A 164 -13.32 -2.45 -8.95
C GLY A 164 -14.58 -1.67 -9.36
N ARG A 165 -15.58 -1.66 -8.49
CA ARG A 165 -16.79 -0.85 -8.71
C ARG A 165 -16.33 0.57 -9.05
N LYS A 166 -16.63 1.04 -10.24
CA LYS A 166 -16.58 2.45 -10.55
C LYS A 166 -17.60 3.10 -9.61
N GLY A 167 -17.11 3.78 -8.56
CA GLY A 167 -17.91 4.66 -7.73
C GLY A 167 -18.18 5.95 -8.46
#